data_4cbafe60d43dc5dc118f6ebb68c2fe3b
#
_entry.id   4cbafe60d43dc5dc118f6ebb68c2fe3b
#
_cell.length_a   1.000
_cell.length_b   1.000
_cell.length_c   1.000
_cell.angle_alpha   90.00
_cell.angle_beta   90.00
_cell.angle_gamma   90.00
#
_symmetry.space_group_name_H-M   'P 1'
#
loop_
_entity.id
_entity.type
_entity.pdbx_description
1 polymer ?
#
loop_
_entity_poly.entity_id
_entity_poly.type
_entity_poly.pdbx_seq_one_letter_code
_entity_poly.pdbx_strand_id
1 'polypeptide(L)'
;MPPEKLLILDLDETLVHASVTPVREEFDFQVFQYFVYQRPGLAGFLTTCAQHFKLAVWSSASDDYVQAIVERILPPGIHLEFVWGRSRCTPFTTPQLDDYGYYNLDGPSSYEYAKRLKKVRRRGFSLAQTLIIDDTPAKVQQNYGNAIYIKPYLGSTEDEELIHLLPYLLTLKDAENVRAIEKRHWRQKPLLP
;
A
#
# COMPACT_ATOMS: atom_id res chain seq x y z
N MET A 1 -18.27 11.40 -17.84
CA MET A 1 -18.00 10.74 -16.55
C MET A 1 -16.66 11.27 -16.03
N PRO A 2 -16.50 11.55 -14.72
CA PRO A 2 -15.20 11.92 -14.20
C PRO A 2 -14.20 10.79 -14.52
N PRO A 3 -12.93 11.12 -14.76
CA PRO A 3 -11.93 10.10 -15.05
C PRO A 3 -11.82 9.14 -13.86
N GLU A 4 -11.80 7.85 -14.15
CA GLU A 4 -11.70 6.79 -13.15
C GLU A 4 -10.38 6.89 -12.39
N LYS A 5 -10.44 6.93 -11.06
CA LYS A 5 -9.27 7.10 -10.23
C LYS A 5 -8.43 5.84 -10.13
N LEU A 6 -7.12 6.02 -10.12
CA LEU A 6 -6.18 4.96 -9.81
C LEU A 6 -6.00 4.84 -8.30
N LEU A 7 -6.21 3.66 -7.76
CA LEU A 7 -5.91 3.28 -6.39
C LEU A 7 -4.73 2.30 -6.39
N ILE A 8 -3.60 2.74 -5.87
CA ILE A 8 -2.40 1.93 -5.73
C ILE A 8 -2.37 1.37 -4.31
N LEU A 9 -2.18 0.07 -4.19
CA LEU A 9 -2.13 -0.66 -2.93
C LEU A 9 -0.69 -1.13 -2.68
N ASP A 10 -0.15 -0.80 -1.52
CA ASP A 10 1.02 -1.51 -0.99
C ASP A 10 0.62 -2.93 -0.63
N LEU A 11 1.57 -3.80 -0.35
CA LEU A 11 1.36 -5.22 -0.15
C LEU A 11 1.64 -5.63 1.30
N ASP A 12 2.91 -5.65 1.69
CA ASP A 12 3.35 -6.12 2.99
C ASP A 12 2.92 -5.13 4.09
N GLU A 13 2.44 -5.64 5.20
CA GLU A 13 1.84 -4.90 6.32
C GLU A 13 0.65 -4.00 5.94
N THR A 14 0.24 -4.03 4.66
CA THR A 14 -0.93 -3.30 4.11
C THR A 14 -2.08 -4.26 3.80
N LEU A 15 -1.89 -5.21 2.90
CA LEU A 15 -2.90 -6.19 2.49
C LEU A 15 -2.64 -7.58 3.10
N VAL A 16 -1.38 -7.90 3.32
CA VAL A 16 -0.93 -9.17 3.91
C VAL A 16 0.15 -8.92 4.95
N HIS A 17 0.35 -9.90 5.82
CA HIS A 17 1.55 -10.02 6.64
C HIS A 17 2.28 -11.30 6.26
N ALA A 18 3.59 -11.24 6.10
CA ALA A 18 4.42 -12.38 5.75
C ALA A 18 5.58 -12.54 6.74
N SER A 19 5.76 -13.74 7.28
CA SER A 19 6.80 -14.02 8.26
C SER A 19 7.48 -15.36 7.97
N VAL A 20 8.78 -15.45 8.21
CA VAL A 20 9.55 -16.70 8.11
C VAL A 20 9.17 -17.69 9.22
N THR A 21 8.82 -17.17 10.38
CA THR A 21 8.26 -17.95 11.50
C THR A 21 6.77 -17.71 11.61
N PRO A 22 5.94 -18.75 11.81
CA PRO A 22 4.51 -18.56 11.99
C PRO A 22 4.22 -17.63 13.18
N VAL A 23 3.35 -16.63 12.97
CA VAL A 23 2.86 -15.75 14.04
C VAL A 23 1.62 -16.33 14.74
N ARG A 24 0.97 -17.31 14.09
CA ARG A 24 -0.14 -18.13 14.61
C ARG A 24 -0.17 -19.46 13.88
N GLU A 25 -0.87 -20.45 14.40
CA GLU A 25 -0.95 -21.79 13.82
C GLU A 25 -1.57 -21.81 12.43
N GLU A 26 -2.63 -21.02 12.23
CA GLU A 26 -3.33 -20.92 10.96
C GLU A 26 -2.76 -19.78 10.12
N PHE A 27 -2.22 -20.11 8.95
CA PHE A 27 -1.84 -19.17 7.90
C PHE A 27 -2.67 -19.43 6.64
N ASP A 28 -2.86 -18.41 5.81
CA ASP A 28 -3.72 -18.54 4.62
C ASP A 28 -3.02 -19.34 3.52
N PHE A 29 -1.73 -19.08 3.30
CA PHE A 29 -0.90 -19.81 2.33
C PHE A 29 0.59 -19.55 2.59
N GLN A 30 1.44 -20.26 1.83
CA GLN A 30 2.89 -20.08 1.88
C GLN A 30 3.41 -19.66 0.50
N VAL A 31 4.33 -18.69 0.51
CA VAL A 31 5.09 -18.25 -0.66
C VAL A 31 6.58 -18.25 -0.31
N PHE A 32 7.36 -19.04 -1.04
CA PHE A 32 8.76 -19.29 -0.72
C PHE A 32 8.91 -19.79 0.73
N GLN A 33 9.72 -19.12 1.54
CA GLN A 33 9.90 -19.42 2.98
C GLN A 33 8.92 -18.68 3.90
N TYR A 34 7.98 -17.90 3.35
CA TYR A 34 7.09 -17.05 4.15
C TYR A 34 5.73 -17.69 4.37
N PHE A 35 5.28 -17.70 5.63
CA PHE A 35 3.89 -17.92 6.02
C PHE A 35 3.13 -16.60 5.84
N VAL A 36 2.06 -16.62 5.06
CA VAL A 36 1.32 -15.42 4.66
C VAL A 36 -0.06 -15.42 5.29
N TYR A 37 -0.39 -14.27 5.86
CA TYR A 37 -1.67 -13.98 6.51
C TYR A 37 -2.35 -12.85 5.76
N GLN A 38 -3.54 -13.10 5.24
CA GLN A 38 -4.35 -12.06 4.60
C GLN A 38 -4.98 -11.17 5.66
N ARG A 39 -5.00 -9.86 5.40
CA ARG A 39 -5.69 -8.92 6.27
C ARG A 39 -7.19 -9.21 6.26
N PRO A 40 -7.87 -9.23 7.42
CA PRO A 40 -9.30 -9.48 7.49
C PRO A 40 -10.10 -8.59 6.52
N GLY A 41 -11.06 -9.20 5.82
CA GLY A 41 -11.90 -8.49 4.85
C GLY A 41 -11.26 -8.18 3.48
N LEU A 42 -10.03 -8.66 3.22
CA LEU A 42 -9.26 -8.32 2.01
C LEU A 42 -10.02 -8.58 0.70
N ALA A 43 -10.61 -9.75 0.53
CA ALA A 43 -11.32 -10.10 -0.71
C ALA A 43 -12.50 -9.17 -0.99
N GLY A 44 -13.31 -8.88 0.02
CA GLY A 44 -14.43 -7.92 -0.09
C GLY A 44 -13.95 -6.50 -0.35
N PHE A 45 -12.86 -6.08 0.30
CA PHE A 45 -12.23 -4.78 0.08
C PHE A 45 -11.77 -4.62 -1.37
N LEU A 46 -11.03 -5.59 -1.91
CA LEU A 46 -10.55 -5.56 -3.31
C LEU A 46 -11.70 -5.56 -4.30
N THR A 47 -12.71 -6.40 -4.06
CA THR A 47 -13.89 -6.48 -4.92
C THR A 47 -14.65 -5.16 -4.98
N THR A 48 -14.89 -4.53 -3.84
CA THR A 48 -15.59 -3.24 -3.78
C THR A 48 -14.74 -2.12 -4.38
N CYS A 49 -13.45 -2.08 -4.07
CA CYS A 49 -12.55 -1.09 -4.66
C CYS A 49 -12.51 -1.19 -6.19
N ALA A 50 -12.50 -2.40 -6.76
CA ALA A 50 -12.47 -2.62 -8.21
C ALA A 50 -13.75 -2.12 -8.94
N GLN A 51 -14.87 -1.95 -8.22
CA GLN A 51 -16.09 -1.36 -8.79
C GLN A 51 -16.01 0.16 -8.96
N HIS A 52 -15.10 0.83 -8.25
CA HIS A 52 -15.04 2.29 -8.16
C HIS A 52 -13.70 2.88 -8.56
N PHE A 53 -12.65 2.08 -8.65
CA PHE A 53 -11.28 2.49 -8.92
C PHE A 53 -10.60 1.53 -9.90
N LYS A 54 -9.70 2.06 -10.69
CA LYS A 54 -8.66 1.26 -11.33
C LYS A 54 -7.66 0.83 -10.25
N LEU A 55 -7.37 -0.45 -10.14
CA LEU A 55 -6.49 -0.96 -9.11
C LEU A 55 -5.08 -1.20 -9.65
N ALA A 56 -4.11 -1.01 -8.80
CA ALA A 56 -2.72 -1.40 -9.03
C ALA A 56 -2.06 -1.82 -7.71
N VAL A 57 -1.02 -2.64 -7.80
CA VAL A 57 -0.19 -3.01 -6.65
C VAL A 57 1.22 -2.46 -6.85
N TRP A 58 1.79 -1.89 -5.78
CA TRP A 58 3.18 -1.44 -5.77
C TRP A 58 3.81 -1.69 -4.40
N SER A 59 4.64 -2.74 -4.30
CA SER A 59 5.41 -3.08 -3.11
C SER A 59 6.90 -2.75 -3.27
N SER A 60 7.61 -2.63 -2.16
CA SER A 60 9.08 -2.56 -2.12
C SER A 60 9.77 -3.94 -1.99
N ALA A 61 9.00 -5.02 -1.93
CA ALA A 61 9.51 -6.39 -1.97
C ALA A 61 9.98 -6.79 -3.39
N SER A 62 10.66 -7.93 -3.52
CA SER A 62 11.13 -8.43 -4.81
C SER A 62 9.97 -8.68 -5.79
N ASP A 63 10.22 -8.51 -7.08
CA ASP A 63 9.17 -8.57 -8.11
C ASP A 63 8.50 -9.95 -8.18
N ASP A 64 9.27 -11.03 -8.05
CA ASP A 64 8.80 -12.41 -8.03
C ASP A 64 7.90 -12.71 -6.81
N TYR A 65 8.30 -12.22 -5.63
CA TYR A 65 7.49 -12.33 -4.41
C TYR A 65 6.16 -11.57 -4.57
N VAL A 66 6.20 -10.33 -5.04
CA VAL A 66 5.00 -9.51 -5.24
C VAL A 66 4.04 -10.19 -6.20
N GLN A 67 4.54 -10.74 -7.31
CA GLN A 67 3.73 -11.47 -8.27
C GLN A 67 3.08 -12.70 -7.63
N ALA A 68 3.85 -13.52 -6.91
CA ALA A 68 3.37 -14.73 -6.26
C ALA A 68 2.28 -14.46 -5.19
N ILE A 69 2.42 -13.36 -4.43
CA ILE A 69 1.39 -12.95 -3.46
C ILE A 69 0.12 -12.49 -4.18
N VAL A 70 0.26 -11.58 -5.17
CA VAL A 70 -0.89 -11.02 -5.90
C VAL A 70 -1.73 -12.11 -6.56
N GLU A 71 -1.10 -13.12 -7.17
CA GLU A 71 -1.80 -14.26 -7.77
C GLU A 71 -2.65 -15.05 -6.76
N ARG A 72 -2.28 -15.05 -5.49
CA ARG A 72 -3.01 -15.78 -4.44
C ARG A 72 -4.14 -14.96 -3.81
N ILE A 73 -3.98 -13.64 -3.70
CA ILE A 73 -4.94 -12.78 -2.98
C ILE A 73 -5.95 -12.10 -3.89
N LEU A 74 -5.69 -12.03 -5.20
CA LEU A 74 -6.56 -11.29 -6.13
C LEU A 74 -7.82 -12.11 -6.43
N PRO A 75 -9.04 -11.58 -6.10
CA PRO A 75 -10.28 -12.24 -6.48
C PRO A 75 -10.42 -12.38 -8.00
N PRO A 76 -11.04 -13.46 -8.49
CA PRO A 76 -11.27 -13.68 -9.92
C PRO A 76 -12.00 -12.50 -10.58
N GLY A 77 -11.57 -12.14 -11.79
CA GLY A 77 -12.19 -11.08 -12.59
C GLY A 77 -11.74 -9.66 -12.28
N ILE A 78 -10.90 -9.45 -11.26
CA ILE A 78 -10.31 -8.15 -10.99
C ILE A 78 -9.08 -7.95 -11.89
N HIS A 79 -9.04 -6.83 -12.60
CA HIS A 79 -7.90 -6.40 -13.40
C HIS A 79 -7.03 -5.39 -12.65
N LEU A 80 -5.71 -5.57 -12.69
CA LEU A 80 -4.74 -4.61 -12.16
C LEU A 80 -4.06 -3.87 -13.31
N GLU A 81 -4.00 -2.55 -13.24
CA GLU A 81 -3.31 -1.68 -14.23
C GLU A 81 -1.81 -1.96 -14.27
N PHE A 82 -1.25 -2.34 -13.14
CA PHE A 82 0.12 -2.85 -13.02
C PHE A 82 0.33 -3.55 -11.67
N VAL A 83 1.31 -4.46 -11.66
CA VAL A 83 1.89 -5.06 -10.46
C VAL A 83 3.37 -4.72 -10.45
N TRP A 84 3.81 -3.91 -9.48
CA TRP A 84 5.17 -3.41 -9.37
C TRP A 84 5.81 -3.83 -8.06
N GLY A 85 7.00 -4.40 -8.14
CA GLY A 85 7.87 -4.67 -7.02
C GLY A 85 9.02 -3.65 -6.91
N ARG A 86 10.07 -4.08 -6.24
CA ARG A 86 11.26 -3.29 -5.91
C ARG A 86 11.94 -2.66 -7.13
N SER A 87 11.97 -3.34 -8.27
CA SER A 87 12.57 -2.80 -9.49
C SER A 87 11.95 -1.48 -9.95
N ARG A 88 10.73 -1.19 -9.53
CA ARG A 88 10.03 0.06 -9.80
C ARG A 88 10.15 1.09 -8.69
N CYS A 89 10.72 0.75 -7.55
CA CYS A 89 11.03 1.70 -6.48
C CYS A 89 12.28 2.53 -6.84
N THR A 90 12.55 3.55 -6.04
CA THR A 90 13.75 4.36 -6.13
C THR A 90 14.52 4.17 -4.84
N PRO A 91 15.72 3.59 -4.87
CA PRO A 91 16.53 3.45 -3.66
C PRO A 91 16.92 4.83 -3.13
N PHE A 92 16.96 4.95 -1.82
CA PHE A 92 17.52 6.09 -1.11
C PHE A 92 18.19 5.61 0.15
N THR A 93 19.20 6.36 0.59
CA THR A 93 19.92 6.06 1.82
C THR A 93 19.31 6.85 2.97
N THR A 94 19.01 6.17 4.06
CA THR A 94 18.72 6.83 5.35
C THR A 94 20.00 6.90 6.15
N PRO A 95 20.46 8.10 6.56
CA PRO A 95 21.57 8.21 7.49
C PRO A 95 21.19 7.48 8.79
N GLN A 96 22.04 6.55 9.22
CA GLN A 96 21.88 5.95 10.55
C GLN A 96 22.43 6.89 11.60
N LEU A 97 21.74 6.98 12.72
CA LEU A 97 22.26 7.64 13.90
C LEU A 97 23.21 6.67 14.61
N ASP A 98 24.33 7.18 15.12
CA ASP A 98 25.18 6.44 16.03
C ASP A 98 24.53 6.30 17.43
N ASP A 99 25.20 5.61 18.33
CA ASP A 99 24.71 5.39 19.70
C ASP A 99 24.54 6.69 20.51
N TYR A 100 25.06 7.81 20.01
CA TYR A 100 24.98 9.14 20.61
C TYR A 100 23.95 10.04 19.91
N GLY A 101 23.25 9.54 18.88
CA GLY A 101 22.23 10.29 18.14
C GLY A 101 22.78 11.20 17.05
N TYR A 102 24.06 11.08 16.65
CA TYR A 102 24.64 11.80 15.52
C TYR A 102 24.55 10.97 14.23
N TYR A 103 24.44 11.65 13.09
CA TYR A 103 24.44 10.98 11.80
C TYR A 103 25.79 10.31 11.55
N ASN A 104 25.79 8.99 11.45
CA ASN A 104 26.97 8.22 11.07
C ASN A 104 27.14 8.27 9.54
N LEU A 105 27.98 9.20 9.07
CA LEU A 105 28.24 9.39 7.63
C LEU A 105 29.16 8.32 7.05
N ASP A 106 29.92 7.62 7.89
CA ASP A 106 30.90 6.59 7.52
C ASP A 106 30.39 5.17 7.84
N GLY A 107 29.20 5.04 8.46
CA GLY A 107 28.60 3.76 8.82
C GLY A 107 27.87 3.09 7.65
N PRO A 108 27.50 1.81 7.80
CA PRO A 108 26.69 1.11 6.79
C PRO A 108 25.37 1.84 6.62
N SER A 109 25.14 2.40 5.43
CA SER A 109 23.86 3.02 5.09
C SER A 109 22.81 1.93 4.82
N SER A 110 21.68 2.01 5.50
CA SER A 110 20.53 1.20 5.12
C SER A 110 19.88 1.77 3.87
N TYR A 111 19.66 0.91 2.87
CA TYR A 111 18.92 1.30 1.69
C TYR A 111 17.43 1.09 1.93
N GLU A 112 16.66 2.14 1.73
CA GLU A 112 15.22 2.10 1.66
C GLU A 112 14.73 2.35 0.24
N TYR A 113 13.43 2.10 0.00
CA TYR A 113 12.87 2.15 -1.35
C TYR A 113 11.63 3.05 -1.40
N ALA A 114 11.74 4.18 -2.11
CA ALA A 114 10.65 5.13 -2.29
C ALA A 114 9.79 4.81 -3.52
N LYS A 115 8.48 4.93 -3.37
CA LYS A 115 7.46 4.83 -4.42
C LYS A 115 7.19 6.22 -5.00
N ARG A 116 7.95 6.62 -6.02
CA ARG A 116 7.84 7.96 -6.63
C ARG A 116 6.75 7.99 -7.68
N LEU A 117 5.60 8.57 -7.39
CA LEU A 117 4.42 8.61 -8.27
C LEU A 117 4.65 9.32 -9.63
N LYS A 118 5.77 10.01 -9.83
CA LYS A 118 6.16 10.49 -11.17
C LYS A 118 6.28 9.35 -12.19
N LYS A 119 6.55 8.11 -11.75
CA LYS A 119 6.58 6.93 -12.61
C LYS A 119 5.18 6.55 -13.09
N VAL A 120 4.17 6.74 -12.24
CA VAL A 120 2.75 6.52 -12.54
C VAL A 120 2.24 7.56 -13.56
N ARG A 121 2.66 8.83 -13.43
CA ARG A 121 2.39 9.87 -14.43
C ARG A 121 2.84 9.50 -15.84
N ARG A 122 4.01 8.84 -15.96
CA ARG A 122 4.55 8.39 -17.25
C ARG A 122 3.71 7.29 -17.90
N ARG A 123 2.80 6.66 -17.15
CA ARG A 123 1.80 5.70 -17.68
C ARG A 123 0.47 6.38 -18.05
N GLY A 124 0.38 7.68 -18.00
CA GLY A 124 -0.82 8.43 -18.38
C GLY A 124 -1.77 8.77 -17.24
N PHE A 125 -1.49 8.35 -15.99
CA PHE A 125 -2.35 8.66 -14.85
C PHE A 125 -2.05 10.03 -14.28
N SER A 126 -3.10 10.83 -14.07
CA SER A 126 -2.99 12.12 -13.37
C SER A 126 -2.77 11.92 -11.88
N LEU A 127 -1.85 12.68 -11.27
CA LEU A 127 -1.69 12.66 -9.81
C LEU A 127 -2.91 13.23 -9.08
N ALA A 128 -3.68 14.12 -9.70
CA ALA A 128 -4.95 14.58 -9.12
C ALA A 128 -5.99 13.46 -8.98
N GLN A 129 -5.84 12.38 -9.75
CA GLN A 129 -6.74 11.22 -9.79
C GLN A 129 -6.06 9.93 -9.29
N THR A 130 -4.94 10.04 -8.56
CA THR A 130 -4.20 8.87 -8.06
C THR A 130 -4.16 8.89 -6.54
N LEU A 131 -4.57 7.78 -5.92
CA LEU A 131 -4.42 7.49 -4.50
C LEU A 131 -3.40 6.37 -4.31
N ILE A 132 -2.67 6.40 -3.21
CA ILE A 132 -1.81 5.29 -2.78
C ILE A 132 -2.03 5.01 -1.30
N ILE A 133 -2.26 3.74 -0.97
CA ILE A 133 -2.37 3.24 0.40
C ILE A 133 -1.04 2.58 0.77
N ASP A 134 -0.48 2.96 1.91
CA ASP A 134 0.80 2.45 2.40
C ASP A 134 0.84 2.56 3.93
N ASP A 135 1.46 1.60 4.60
CA ASP A 135 1.66 1.62 6.05
C ASP A 135 2.89 2.46 6.46
N THR A 136 3.81 2.68 5.51
CA THR A 136 5.12 3.29 5.75
C THR A 136 5.23 4.68 5.09
N PRO A 137 5.03 5.79 5.85
CA PRO A 137 5.07 7.15 5.29
C PRO A 137 6.36 7.50 4.53
N ALA A 138 7.51 6.99 4.96
CA ALA A 138 8.80 7.25 4.32
C ALA A 138 8.83 6.81 2.86
N LYS A 139 8.14 5.71 2.50
CA LYS A 139 8.08 5.18 1.13
C LYS A 139 7.37 6.12 0.15
N VAL A 140 6.44 6.98 0.64
CA VAL A 140 5.61 7.86 -0.21
C VAL A 140 5.69 9.34 0.17
N GLN A 141 6.64 9.75 0.99
CA GLN A 141 6.78 11.11 1.53
C GLN A 141 6.80 12.22 0.44
N GLN A 142 7.35 11.94 -0.74
CA GLN A 142 7.39 12.90 -1.86
C GLN A 142 6.02 13.14 -2.51
N ASN A 143 5.03 12.31 -2.18
CA ASN A 143 3.68 12.38 -2.72
C ASN A 143 2.62 12.25 -1.62
N TYR A 144 2.88 12.83 -0.45
CA TYR A 144 1.98 12.76 0.72
C TYR A 144 0.54 13.19 0.40
N GLY A 145 0.35 14.15 -0.52
CA GLY A 145 -0.97 14.58 -0.98
C GLY A 145 -1.77 13.51 -1.72
N ASN A 146 -1.15 12.40 -2.12
CA ASN A 146 -1.79 11.23 -2.72
C ASN A 146 -1.95 10.08 -1.75
N ALA A 147 -1.22 10.10 -0.63
CA ALA A 147 -1.09 8.97 0.29
C ALA A 147 -2.22 8.92 1.33
N ILE A 148 -2.65 7.72 1.61
CA ILE A 148 -3.48 7.36 2.76
C ILE A 148 -2.66 6.39 3.59
N TYR A 149 -2.26 6.82 4.78
CA TYR A 149 -1.48 5.98 5.68
C TYR A 149 -2.39 5.14 6.56
N ILE A 150 -2.10 3.85 6.62
CA ILE A 150 -2.84 2.90 7.43
C ILE A 150 -1.95 2.30 8.52
N LYS A 151 -2.57 1.66 9.50
CA LYS A 151 -1.82 0.92 10.52
C LYS A 151 -1.22 -0.34 9.90
N PRO A 152 0.04 -0.67 10.23
CA PRO A 152 0.64 -1.91 9.74
C PRO A 152 -0.14 -3.12 10.26
N TYR A 153 -0.37 -4.07 9.37
CA TYR A 153 -1.00 -5.35 9.68
C TYR A 153 0.06 -6.38 10.08
N LEU A 154 -0.06 -6.95 11.25
CA LEU A 154 0.90 -7.89 11.83
C LEU A 154 0.31 -9.30 12.04
N GLY A 155 -0.72 -9.67 11.27
CA GLY A 155 -1.31 -11.01 11.30
C GLY A 155 -2.47 -11.19 12.29
N SER A 156 -2.98 -10.13 12.93
CA SER A 156 -4.12 -10.23 13.85
C SER A 156 -5.43 -10.55 13.12
N THR A 157 -6.19 -11.51 13.65
CA THR A 157 -7.54 -11.84 13.13
C THR A 157 -8.59 -10.79 13.49
N GLU A 158 -8.29 -9.91 14.44
CA GLU A 158 -9.18 -8.84 14.92
C GLU A 158 -8.92 -7.49 14.23
N ASP A 159 -8.10 -7.48 13.18
CA ASP A 159 -7.83 -6.24 12.44
C ASP A 159 -9.05 -5.81 11.64
N GLU A 160 -9.46 -4.57 11.81
CA GLU A 160 -10.62 -3.96 11.13
C GLU A 160 -10.22 -2.79 10.21
N GLU A 161 -8.94 -2.61 9.95
CA GLU A 161 -8.45 -1.43 9.23
C GLU A 161 -9.04 -1.29 7.82
N LEU A 162 -9.14 -2.40 7.05
CA LEU A 162 -9.75 -2.37 5.72
C LEU A 162 -11.25 -2.09 5.77
N ILE A 163 -11.94 -2.57 6.82
CA ILE A 163 -13.37 -2.32 7.04
C ILE A 163 -13.63 -0.83 7.25
N HIS A 164 -12.79 -0.17 8.05
CA HIS A 164 -12.90 1.27 8.31
C HIS A 164 -12.39 2.13 7.14
N LEU A 165 -11.39 1.65 6.40
CA LEU A 165 -10.83 2.37 5.28
C LEU A 165 -11.77 2.45 4.07
N LEU A 166 -12.49 1.37 3.79
CA LEU A 166 -13.34 1.26 2.60
C LEU A 166 -14.38 2.37 2.47
N PRO A 167 -15.20 2.68 3.49
CA PRO A 167 -16.16 3.78 3.41
C PRO A 167 -15.47 5.12 3.15
N TYR A 168 -14.32 5.38 3.77
CA TYR A 168 -13.56 6.60 3.52
C TYR A 168 -13.09 6.70 2.06
N LEU A 169 -12.56 5.62 1.49
CA LEU A 169 -12.15 5.59 0.07
C LEU A 169 -13.32 5.95 -0.86
N LEU A 170 -14.50 5.43 -0.57
CA LEU A 170 -15.70 5.72 -1.36
C LEU A 170 -16.08 7.22 -1.33
N THR A 171 -15.78 7.96 -0.28
CA THR A 171 -15.97 9.43 -0.26
C THR A 171 -15.02 10.16 -1.22
N LEU A 172 -13.91 9.53 -1.59
CA LEU A 172 -12.90 10.13 -2.48
C LEU A 172 -13.12 9.83 -3.97
N LYS A 173 -14.02 8.88 -4.30
CA LYS A 173 -14.21 8.41 -5.68
C LYS A 173 -14.57 9.51 -6.67
N ASP A 174 -15.35 10.51 -6.23
CA ASP A 174 -15.84 11.60 -7.08
C ASP A 174 -15.03 12.89 -6.94
N ALA A 175 -13.99 12.92 -6.11
CA ALA A 175 -13.17 14.10 -5.88
C ALA A 175 -12.45 14.54 -7.18
N GLU A 176 -12.52 15.82 -7.54
CA GLU A 176 -11.82 16.36 -8.71
C GLU A 176 -10.29 16.29 -8.56
N ASN A 177 -9.81 16.52 -7.35
CA ASN A 177 -8.38 16.49 -7.03
C ASN A 177 -8.14 15.92 -5.64
N VAL A 178 -7.75 14.65 -5.58
CA VAL A 178 -7.48 13.97 -4.31
C VAL A 178 -6.33 14.59 -3.51
N ARG A 179 -5.43 15.34 -4.16
CA ARG A 179 -4.30 15.98 -3.50
C ARG A 179 -4.69 17.21 -2.68
N ALA A 180 -5.83 17.82 -2.97
CA ALA A 180 -6.37 18.95 -2.21
C ALA A 180 -7.08 18.51 -0.92
N ILE A 181 -7.30 17.20 -0.74
CA ILE A 181 -8.02 16.65 0.41
C ILE A 181 -7.02 16.21 1.47
N GLU A 182 -7.21 16.69 2.71
CA GLU A 182 -6.44 16.24 3.87
C GLU A 182 -6.84 14.81 4.25
N LYS A 183 -5.86 13.89 4.26
CA LYS A 183 -6.06 12.45 4.50
C LYS A 183 -5.42 11.92 5.79
N ARG A 184 -4.60 12.72 6.50
CA ARG A 184 -3.89 12.27 7.71
C ARG A 184 -4.82 11.82 8.84
N HIS A 185 -6.01 12.42 8.91
CA HIS A 185 -7.00 12.15 9.96
C HIS A 185 -8.24 11.41 9.42
N TRP A 186 -8.05 10.58 8.41
CA TRP A 186 -9.16 9.90 7.74
C TRP A 186 -10.02 9.06 8.70
N ARG A 187 -9.44 8.46 9.76
CA ARG A 187 -10.17 7.67 10.75
C ARG A 187 -11.13 8.48 11.62
N GLN A 188 -10.93 9.79 11.72
CA GLN A 188 -11.75 10.69 12.54
C GLN A 188 -12.84 11.38 11.73
N LYS A 189 -12.84 11.22 10.41
CA LYS A 189 -13.87 11.81 9.56
C LYS A 189 -15.16 11.04 9.75
N PRO A 190 -16.29 11.71 10.09
CA PRO A 190 -17.58 11.06 10.11
C PRO A 190 -17.84 10.49 8.70
N LEU A 191 -18.24 9.24 8.67
CA LEU A 191 -18.78 8.64 7.45
C LEU A 191 -20.02 9.46 7.12
N LEU A 192 -20.04 10.08 5.94
CA LEU A 192 -21.24 10.75 5.46
C LEU A 192 -22.37 9.71 5.38
N PRO A 193 -23.60 10.05 5.85
CA PRO A 193 -24.71 9.13 5.82
C PRO A 193 -25.10 8.70 4.40
#